data_03e3fb341996ce51ce7f2c989149cd7d
#
_entry.id   03e3fb341996ce51ce7f2c989149cd7d
#
_cell.length_a   1.000
_cell.length_b   1.000
_cell.length_c   1.000
_cell.angle_alpha   90.00
_cell.angle_beta   90.00
_cell.angle_gamma   90.00
#
_symmetry.space_group_name_H-M   'P 1'
#
loop_
_entity.id
_entity.type
_entity.pdbx_description
1 polymer ?
#
loop_
_entity_poly.entity_id
_entity_poly.type
_entity_poly.pdbx_seq_one_letter_code
_entity_poly.pdbx_strand_id
1 'polypeptide(L)'
;MKRLLTIAFCMLLAVVAAHAKYVPNTKWPYVYEDFTKGTVYSADNQKSEGLLNIHLAGNVLHYVGKDGKVYANDNHRIARVEIGQDAYIVVDNRLMQVVSQKGADVLLKLELADFSQLTQGSGGAYGSSLNSSASNQLSSLDLGGLNRPEHGMMLQEKHDGREIPVSTVYYFAIGGQCIEANKGEVMKYAGEERKAELTRFIKEKKVKWKNEDSLKTVLEYLSR
;
A
#
# COMPACT_ATOMS: atom_id res chain seq x y z
N MET A 1 -32.09 -41.53 27.87
CA MET A 1 -32.37 -40.42 26.97
C MET A 1 -31.76 -39.08 27.40
N LYS A 2 -31.85 -38.61 28.67
CA LYS A 2 -31.30 -37.32 29.10
C LYS A 2 -29.76 -37.21 28.94
N ARG A 3 -28.99 -38.27 29.14
CA ARG A 3 -27.51 -38.26 29.02
C ARG A 3 -27.01 -38.17 27.57
N LEU A 4 -27.77 -38.74 26.61
CA LEU A 4 -27.47 -38.64 25.17
C LEU A 4 -27.71 -37.21 24.63
N LEU A 5 -28.76 -36.53 25.14
CA LEU A 5 -29.04 -35.16 24.76
C LEU A 5 -27.97 -34.18 25.22
N THR A 6 -27.40 -34.42 26.42
CA THR A 6 -26.33 -33.58 26.97
C THR A 6 -25.03 -33.70 26.17
N ILE A 7 -24.70 -34.91 25.70
CA ILE A 7 -23.49 -35.12 24.88
C ILE A 7 -23.66 -34.50 23.49
N ALA A 8 -24.85 -34.61 22.88
CA ALA A 8 -25.14 -33.97 21.59
C ALA A 8 -25.10 -32.44 21.67
N PHE A 9 -25.56 -31.86 22.79
CA PHE A 9 -25.52 -30.42 23.02
C PHE A 9 -24.09 -29.91 23.25
N CYS A 10 -23.23 -30.67 23.95
CA CYS A 10 -21.81 -30.34 24.10
C CYS A 10 -21.02 -30.44 22.80
N MET A 11 -21.35 -31.39 21.89
CA MET A 11 -20.73 -31.46 20.58
C MET A 11 -21.17 -30.32 19.64
N LEU A 12 -22.39 -29.81 19.79
CA LEU A 12 -22.84 -28.66 18.98
C LEU A 12 -22.16 -27.34 19.39
N LEU A 13 -21.75 -27.23 20.68
CA LEU A 13 -21.02 -26.05 21.17
C LEU A 13 -19.53 -26.03 20.79
N ALA A 14 -18.96 -27.20 20.41
CA ALA A 14 -17.55 -27.28 20.02
C ALA A 14 -17.26 -26.84 18.59
N VAL A 15 -18.30 -26.57 17.77
CA VAL A 15 -18.15 -26.17 16.35
C VAL A 15 -18.21 -24.66 16.15
N VAL A 16 -18.48 -23.89 17.19
CA VAL A 16 -18.18 -22.45 17.18
C VAL A 16 -16.72 -22.25 17.57
N ALA A 17 -15.81 -22.93 16.84
CA ALA A 17 -14.44 -22.47 16.77
C ALA A 17 -14.53 -21.06 16.18
N ALA A 18 -14.40 -20.07 17.05
CA ALA A 18 -14.26 -18.69 16.69
C ALA A 18 -13.19 -18.63 15.59
N HIS A 19 -13.60 -18.46 14.36
CA HIS A 19 -12.74 -17.84 13.37
C HIS A 19 -12.55 -16.45 13.94
N ALA A 20 -11.57 -16.31 14.83
CA ALA A 20 -11.07 -15.02 15.21
C ALA A 20 -10.72 -14.37 13.87
N LYS A 21 -11.57 -13.47 13.41
CA LYS A 21 -11.35 -12.71 12.19
C LYS A 21 -10.07 -11.95 12.45
N TYR A 22 -8.96 -12.49 11.94
CA TYR A 22 -7.69 -11.82 12.00
C TYR A 22 -7.89 -10.47 11.33
N VAL A 23 -7.78 -9.40 12.10
CA VAL A 23 -7.75 -8.04 11.58
C VAL A 23 -6.27 -7.68 11.54
N PRO A 24 -5.58 -7.86 10.40
CA PRO A 24 -4.17 -7.55 10.32
C PRO A 24 -3.96 -6.06 10.53
N ASN A 25 -2.99 -5.70 11.36
CA ASN A 25 -2.47 -4.33 11.43
C ASN A 25 -1.77 -3.93 10.12
N THR A 26 -1.62 -4.86 9.21
CA THR A 26 -0.90 -4.76 7.95
C THR A 26 -1.72 -5.34 6.81
N LYS A 27 -1.50 -4.85 5.60
CA LYS A 27 -2.12 -5.36 4.37
C LYS A 27 -1.20 -6.33 3.60
N TRP A 28 -0.10 -6.73 4.22
CA TRP A 28 0.88 -7.64 3.60
C TRP A 28 0.25 -8.95 3.10
N PRO A 29 0.65 -9.45 1.92
CA PRO A 29 1.62 -8.85 0.98
C PRO A 29 1.00 -7.90 -0.05
N TYR A 30 -0.31 -7.70 -0.04
CA TYR A 30 -1.05 -6.93 -1.04
C TYR A 30 -1.85 -5.78 -0.43
N VAL A 31 -2.19 -4.80 -1.28
CA VAL A 31 -3.05 -3.66 -0.92
C VAL A 31 -4.47 -4.13 -0.62
N TYR A 32 -5.01 -5.04 -1.43
CA TYR A 32 -6.34 -5.62 -1.24
C TYR A 32 -6.23 -7.02 -0.65
N GLU A 33 -7.23 -7.42 0.12
CA GLU A 33 -7.30 -8.76 0.71
C GLU A 33 -7.36 -9.84 -0.39
N ASP A 34 -8.13 -9.56 -1.45
CA ASP A 34 -8.30 -10.45 -2.60
C ASP A 34 -7.94 -9.77 -3.92
N PHE A 35 -7.62 -10.58 -4.95
CA PHE A 35 -7.51 -10.09 -6.31
C PHE A 35 -8.88 -9.61 -6.80
N THR A 36 -8.96 -8.33 -7.14
CA THR A 36 -10.20 -7.62 -7.46
C THR A 36 -10.26 -7.30 -8.95
N LYS A 37 -11.48 -7.32 -9.50
CA LYS A 37 -11.70 -6.91 -10.90
C LYS A 37 -11.19 -5.49 -11.12
N GLY A 38 -10.42 -5.34 -12.18
CA GLY A 38 -9.85 -4.04 -12.52
C GLY A 38 -9.48 -3.95 -13.99
N THR A 39 -9.05 -2.75 -14.36
CA THR A 39 -8.66 -2.39 -15.72
C THR A 39 -7.29 -1.76 -15.70
N VAL A 40 -6.43 -2.21 -16.59
CA VAL A 40 -5.11 -1.61 -16.86
C VAL A 40 -5.18 -0.83 -18.16
N TYR A 41 -4.76 0.41 -18.12
CA TYR A 41 -4.55 1.26 -19.29
C TYR A 41 -3.04 1.39 -19.50
N SER A 42 -2.54 0.91 -20.61
CA SER A 42 -1.13 0.99 -20.95
C SER A 42 -0.77 2.36 -21.53
N ALA A 43 0.53 2.65 -21.60
CA ALA A 43 1.03 3.92 -22.14
C ALA A 43 0.69 4.13 -23.63
N ASP A 44 0.43 3.06 -24.37
CA ASP A 44 -0.03 3.07 -25.77
C ASP A 44 -1.57 3.08 -25.91
N ASN A 45 -2.29 3.43 -24.85
CA ASN A 45 -3.76 3.49 -24.77
C ASN A 45 -4.49 2.15 -24.97
N GLN A 46 -3.81 1.03 -24.84
CA GLN A 46 -4.49 -0.27 -24.83
C GLN A 46 -5.14 -0.50 -23.48
N LYS A 47 -6.30 -1.18 -23.50
CA LYS A 47 -7.07 -1.52 -22.31
C LYS A 47 -7.08 -3.04 -22.12
N SER A 48 -6.79 -3.49 -20.92
CA SER A 48 -6.93 -4.90 -20.53
C SER A 48 -7.64 -5.02 -19.18
N GLU A 49 -8.47 -6.03 -19.06
CA GLU A 49 -9.27 -6.30 -17.84
C GLU A 49 -8.84 -7.63 -17.21
N GLY A 50 -8.88 -7.69 -15.88
CA GLY A 50 -8.51 -8.90 -15.15
C GLY A 50 -8.74 -8.79 -13.66
N LEU A 51 -8.30 -9.81 -12.95
CA LEU A 51 -8.19 -9.81 -11.49
C LEU A 51 -6.82 -9.24 -11.12
N LEU A 52 -6.80 -8.13 -10.43
CA LEU A 52 -5.62 -7.31 -10.15
C LEU A 52 -5.41 -7.14 -8.65
N ASN A 53 -4.16 -6.98 -8.24
CA ASN A 53 -3.77 -6.51 -6.93
C ASN A 53 -2.41 -5.81 -7.00
N ILE A 54 -2.05 -5.02 -6.00
CA ILE A 54 -0.75 -4.33 -5.94
C ILE A 54 0.06 -4.96 -4.82
N HIS A 55 1.25 -5.44 -5.14
CA HIS A 55 2.16 -6.04 -4.18
C HIS A 55 2.93 -4.98 -3.41
N LEU A 56 2.81 -4.97 -2.07
CA LEU A 56 3.31 -3.89 -1.21
C LEU A 56 4.84 -3.82 -1.12
N ALA A 57 5.57 -4.95 -1.26
CA ALA A 57 7.03 -4.94 -1.15
C ALA A 57 7.71 -4.19 -2.30
N GLY A 58 7.20 -4.36 -3.53
CA GLY A 58 7.79 -3.75 -4.72
C GLY A 58 6.89 -2.70 -5.36
N ASN A 59 5.71 -2.44 -4.82
CA ASN A 59 4.67 -1.61 -5.45
C ASN A 59 4.43 -2.00 -6.92
N VAL A 60 4.28 -3.30 -7.16
CA VAL A 60 4.16 -3.89 -8.50
C VAL A 60 2.74 -4.38 -8.70
N LEU A 61 2.17 -4.10 -9.87
CA LEU A 61 0.89 -4.65 -10.26
C LEU A 61 1.03 -6.15 -10.52
N HIS A 62 0.21 -6.94 -9.83
CA HIS A 62 0.05 -8.36 -10.08
C HIS A 62 -1.32 -8.64 -10.68
N TYR A 63 -1.42 -9.65 -11.53
CA TYR A 63 -2.66 -10.09 -12.13
C TYR A 63 -2.76 -11.60 -12.22
N VAL A 64 -3.98 -12.12 -12.23
CA VAL A 64 -4.25 -13.56 -12.40
C VAL A 64 -4.37 -13.87 -13.89
N GLY A 65 -3.51 -14.73 -14.39
CA GLY A 65 -3.52 -15.19 -15.77
C GLY A 65 -4.68 -16.18 -16.04
N LYS A 66 -4.90 -16.51 -17.30
CA LYS A 66 -5.94 -17.47 -17.72
C LYS A 66 -5.71 -18.89 -17.17
N ASP A 67 -4.47 -19.20 -16.84
CA ASP A 67 -4.06 -20.46 -16.21
C ASP A 67 -4.20 -20.48 -14.69
N GLY A 68 -4.76 -19.39 -14.09
CA GLY A 68 -4.95 -19.23 -12.65
C GLY A 68 -3.68 -18.85 -11.88
N LYS A 69 -2.54 -18.65 -12.56
CA LYS A 69 -1.30 -18.24 -11.93
C LYS A 69 -1.22 -16.73 -11.80
N VAL A 70 -0.46 -16.27 -10.81
CA VAL A 70 -0.21 -14.84 -10.59
C VAL A 70 1.06 -14.41 -11.33
N TYR A 71 0.93 -13.32 -12.06
CA TYR A 71 2.00 -12.70 -12.83
C TYR A 71 2.22 -11.26 -12.37
N ALA A 72 3.47 -10.81 -12.44
CA ALA A 72 3.82 -9.41 -12.23
C ALA A 72 3.78 -8.65 -13.56
N ASN A 73 3.24 -7.44 -13.54
CA ASN A 73 3.31 -6.52 -14.68
C ASN A 73 4.49 -5.56 -14.52
N ASP A 74 4.99 -5.04 -15.64
CA ASP A 74 5.98 -3.97 -15.64
C ASP A 74 5.28 -2.61 -15.53
N ASN A 75 5.46 -1.91 -14.42
CA ASN A 75 4.82 -0.62 -14.19
C ASN A 75 5.19 0.45 -15.24
N HIS A 76 6.38 0.37 -15.86
CA HIS A 76 6.79 1.31 -16.92
C HIS A 76 5.86 1.32 -18.14
N ARG A 77 5.12 0.23 -18.35
CA ARG A 77 4.17 0.09 -19.46
C ARG A 77 2.76 0.52 -19.11
N ILE A 78 2.53 0.91 -17.86
CA ILE A 78 1.22 1.27 -17.31
C ILE A 78 1.11 2.79 -17.25
N ALA A 79 0.01 3.34 -17.75
CA ALA A 79 -0.37 4.74 -17.55
C ALA A 79 -1.30 4.87 -16.33
N ARG A 80 -2.32 4.00 -16.26
CA ARG A 80 -3.35 4.03 -15.21
C ARG A 80 -3.85 2.63 -14.92
N VAL A 81 -4.26 2.41 -13.67
CA VAL A 81 -4.95 1.18 -13.24
C VAL A 81 -6.21 1.57 -12.48
N GLU A 82 -7.28 0.85 -12.69
CA GLU A 82 -8.50 0.92 -11.89
C GLU A 82 -8.72 -0.44 -11.22
N ILE A 83 -8.88 -0.47 -9.90
CA ILE A 83 -9.14 -1.69 -9.12
C ILE A 83 -10.33 -1.43 -8.22
N GLY A 84 -11.47 -2.08 -8.47
CA GLY A 84 -12.71 -1.78 -7.76
C GLY A 84 -13.16 -0.33 -7.98
N GLN A 85 -13.13 0.47 -6.93
CA GLN A 85 -13.47 1.90 -6.97
C GLN A 85 -12.24 2.81 -6.97
N ASP A 86 -11.06 2.25 -6.81
CA ASP A 86 -9.81 2.99 -6.69
C ASP A 86 -9.14 3.16 -8.05
N ALA A 87 -8.58 4.34 -8.28
CA ALA A 87 -7.76 4.64 -9.44
C ALA A 87 -6.30 4.85 -9.02
N TYR A 88 -5.38 4.35 -9.82
CA TYR A 88 -3.94 4.49 -9.64
C TYR A 88 -3.31 5.06 -10.89
N ILE A 89 -2.31 5.89 -10.72
CA ILE A 89 -1.44 6.35 -11.80
C ILE A 89 0.00 5.96 -11.50
N VAL A 90 0.80 5.83 -12.56
CA VAL A 90 2.24 5.54 -12.40
C VAL A 90 3.01 6.85 -12.36
N VAL A 91 3.74 7.05 -11.28
CA VAL A 91 4.69 8.17 -11.12
C VAL A 91 6.02 7.57 -10.66
N ASP A 92 7.10 7.87 -11.36
CA ASP A 92 8.45 7.33 -11.06
C ASP A 92 8.45 5.80 -10.87
N ASN A 93 7.79 5.09 -11.79
CA ASN A 93 7.63 3.63 -11.77
C ASN A 93 6.84 3.07 -10.56
N ARG A 94 6.12 3.91 -9.83
CA ARG A 94 5.30 3.53 -8.68
C ARG A 94 3.83 3.76 -8.95
N LEU A 95 3.01 2.79 -8.60
CA LEU A 95 1.56 2.90 -8.62
C LEU A 95 1.08 3.68 -7.39
N MET A 96 0.59 4.89 -7.60
CA MET A 96 0.06 5.73 -6.54
C MET A 96 -1.45 5.87 -6.68
N GLN A 97 -2.18 5.65 -5.61
CA GLN A 97 -3.64 5.81 -5.57
C GLN A 97 -4.01 7.29 -5.71
N VAL A 98 -4.95 7.58 -6.58
CA VAL A 98 -5.55 8.92 -6.70
C VAL A 98 -6.55 9.09 -5.55
N VAL A 99 -6.21 9.93 -4.59
CA VAL A 99 -7.04 10.22 -3.40
C VAL A 99 -8.03 11.35 -3.67
N SER A 100 -7.57 12.38 -4.39
CA SER A 100 -8.38 13.54 -4.76
C SER A 100 -7.80 14.19 -6.01
N GLN A 101 -8.67 14.80 -6.81
CA GLN A 101 -8.28 15.49 -8.02
C GLN A 101 -8.97 16.85 -8.10
N LYS A 102 -8.22 17.87 -8.53
CA LYS A 102 -8.74 19.19 -8.84
C LYS A 102 -8.15 19.71 -10.15
N GLY A 103 -8.94 19.65 -11.23
CA GLY A 103 -8.45 19.91 -12.56
C GLY A 103 -7.38 18.90 -12.97
N ALA A 104 -6.18 19.38 -13.28
CA ALA A 104 -5.01 18.56 -13.58
C ALA A 104 -4.21 18.15 -12.35
N ASP A 105 -4.45 18.78 -11.20
CA ASP A 105 -3.69 18.55 -9.97
C ASP A 105 -4.30 17.42 -9.16
N VAL A 106 -3.46 16.58 -8.56
CA VAL A 106 -3.89 15.36 -7.86
C VAL A 106 -3.16 15.20 -6.53
N LEU A 107 -3.90 14.73 -5.52
CA LEU A 107 -3.36 14.16 -4.29
C LEU A 107 -3.21 12.65 -4.48
N LEU A 108 -2.01 12.15 -4.29
CA LEU A 108 -1.64 10.76 -4.48
C LEU A 108 -1.27 10.12 -3.15
N LYS A 109 -1.54 8.82 -3.02
CA LYS A 109 -1.13 8.00 -1.87
C LYS A 109 -0.32 6.81 -2.36
N LEU A 110 0.86 6.63 -1.77
CA LEU A 110 1.73 5.47 -1.95
C LEU A 110 1.72 4.63 -0.68
N GLU A 111 1.42 3.35 -0.81
CA GLU A 111 1.50 2.37 0.27
C GLU A 111 2.61 1.35 -0.06
N LEU A 112 3.53 1.16 0.89
CA LEU A 112 4.65 0.22 0.78
C LEU A 112 4.80 -0.58 2.07
N ALA A 113 5.26 -1.82 1.96
CA ALA A 113 5.66 -2.59 3.13
C ALA A 113 6.88 -1.94 3.80
N ASP A 114 6.79 -1.71 5.11
CA ASP A 114 7.87 -1.11 5.91
C ASP A 114 8.71 -2.18 6.58
N PHE A 115 9.76 -2.63 5.89
CA PHE A 115 10.67 -3.63 6.40
C PHE A 115 11.61 -3.10 7.51
N SER A 116 11.71 -1.78 7.69
CA SER A 116 12.62 -1.20 8.68
C SER A 116 12.19 -1.54 10.12
N GLN A 117 10.89 -1.73 10.35
CA GLN A 117 10.36 -2.08 11.65
C GLN A 117 10.64 -3.54 12.05
N LEU A 118 10.88 -4.43 11.10
CA LEU A 118 11.24 -5.83 11.40
C LEU A 118 12.63 -5.95 12.03
N THR A 119 13.53 -5.02 11.72
CA THR A 119 14.89 -5.00 12.26
C THR A 119 14.97 -4.41 13.66
N GLN A 120 14.00 -3.59 14.06
CA GLN A 120 13.98 -2.93 15.37
C GLN A 120 13.43 -3.82 16.51
N GLY A 121 12.64 -4.86 16.17
CA GLY A 121 12.01 -5.75 17.15
C GLY A 121 12.87 -6.96 17.60
N SER A 122 14.01 -7.22 16.97
CA SER A 122 14.83 -8.41 17.25
C SER A 122 15.98 -8.20 18.24
N GLY A 123 15.88 -7.20 19.11
CA GLY A 123 16.73 -7.03 20.29
C GLY A 123 16.40 -8.08 21.36
N GLY A 124 16.58 -9.36 21.05
CA GLY A 124 16.48 -10.43 22.03
C GLY A 124 17.59 -10.32 23.07
N ALA A 125 17.27 -10.64 24.34
CA ALA A 125 18.11 -10.54 25.54
C ALA A 125 19.41 -11.37 25.51
N TYR A 126 19.74 -11.98 24.41
CA TYR A 126 20.98 -12.73 24.16
C TYR A 126 21.55 -12.30 22.82
N GLY A 127 22.38 -11.30 22.82
CA GLY A 127 23.29 -10.77 21.80
C GLY A 127 23.69 -11.61 20.58
N SER A 128 22.83 -12.43 20.03
CA SER A 128 23.06 -13.20 18.81
C SER A 128 22.52 -12.40 17.62
N SER A 129 23.45 -12.03 16.75
CA SER A 129 23.23 -11.35 15.49
C SER A 129 22.40 -12.19 14.50
N LEU A 130 21.10 -12.36 14.78
CA LEU A 130 20.13 -12.83 13.77
C LEU A 130 19.87 -11.77 12.70
N ASN A 131 20.41 -10.55 12.88
CA ASN A 131 20.17 -9.40 12.03
C ASN A 131 20.74 -9.50 10.61
N SER A 132 21.83 -10.26 10.39
CA SER A 132 22.45 -10.29 9.07
C SER A 132 21.71 -11.17 8.06
N SER A 133 21.08 -12.25 8.53
CA SER A 133 20.40 -13.18 7.61
C SER A 133 18.99 -12.71 7.24
N ALA A 134 18.25 -12.16 8.19
CA ALA A 134 16.90 -11.63 7.90
C ALA A 134 16.94 -10.33 7.09
N SER A 135 17.86 -9.40 7.43
CA SER A 135 18.03 -8.16 6.67
C SER A 135 18.61 -8.41 5.28
N ASN A 136 19.50 -9.40 5.12
CA ASN A 136 20.01 -9.78 3.81
C ASN A 136 18.96 -10.49 2.94
N GLN A 137 18.06 -11.28 3.53
CA GLN A 137 16.93 -11.83 2.79
C GLN A 137 15.91 -10.75 2.40
N LEU A 138 15.67 -9.75 3.25
CA LEU A 138 14.77 -8.64 2.96
C LEU A 138 15.39 -7.62 1.98
N SER A 139 16.68 -7.35 2.08
CA SER A 139 17.38 -6.49 1.11
C SER A 139 17.53 -7.13 -0.27
N SER A 140 17.54 -8.47 -0.37
CA SER A 140 17.48 -9.17 -1.66
C SER A 140 16.09 -9.06 -2.32
N LEU A 141 15.04 -8.79 -1.56
CA LEU A 141 13.71 -8.47 -2.07
C LEU A 141 13.64 -7.06 -2.69
N ASP A 142 14.48 -6.14 -2.23
CA ASP A 142 14.54 -4.75 -2.70
C ASP A 142 15.48 -4.54 -3.91
N LEU A 143 16.35 -5.50 -4.18
CA LEU A 143 17.29 -5.47 -5.31
C LEU A 143 16.63 -5.95 -6.61
N GLY A 144 15.81 -5.13 -7.17
CA GLY A 144 15.52 -4.99 -8.59
C GLY A 144 15.55 -6.25 -9.46
N GLY A 145 14.62 -7.17 -9.31
CA GLY A 145 14.17 -7.89 -10.48
C GLY A 145 14.59 -9.35 -10.66
N LEU A 146 15.45 -9.95 -9.85
CA LEU A 146 15.87 -11.34 -10.06
C LEU A 146 15.38 -12.36 -9.03
N ASN A 147 14.91 -11.91 -7.85
CA ASN A 147 14.36 -12.78 -6.81
C ASN A 147 13.03 -12.23 -6.28
N ARG A 148 12.05 -12.06 -7.16
CA ARG A 148 10.66 -11.81 -6.70
C ARG A 148 10.18 -13.11 -6.06
N PRO A 149 9.77 -13.12 -4.77
CA PRO A 149 9.22 -14.32 -4.17
C PRO A 149 8.01 -14.77 -5.00
N GLU A 150 7.96 -16.04 -5.31
CA GLU A 150 6.80 -16.62 -5.98
C GLU A 150 5.55 -16.42 -5.11
N HIS A 151 4.41 -16.24 -5.75
CA HIS A 151 3.13 -16.02 -5.07
C HIS A 151 2.86 -17.05 -3.94
N GLY A 152 3.26 -18.31 -4.13
CA GLY A 152 3.15 -19.35 -3.10
C GLY A 152 3.94 -19.05 -1.83
N MET A 153 5.16 -18.52 -1.95
CA MET A 153 5.96 -18.10 -0.81
C MET A 153 5.31 -16.92 -0.06
N MET A 154 4.73 -15.98 -0.80
CA MET A 154 4.03 -14.83 -0.21
C MET A 154 2.78 -15.25 0.57
N LEU A 155 2.03 -16.23 0.05
CA LEU A 155 0.89 -16.80 0.76
C LEU A 155 1.32 -17.54 2.02
N GLN A 156 2.47 -18.23 1.98
CA GLN A 156 3.02 -18.92 3.12
C GLN A 156 3.46 -17.94 4.21
N GLU A 157 4.12 -16.84 3.86
CA GLU A 157 4.47 -15.78 4.81
C GLU A 157 3.23 -15.15 5.46
N LYS A 158 2.15 -14.94 4.72
CA LYS A 158 0.86 -14.49 5.24
C LYS A 158 0.27 -15.54 6.22
N HIS A 159 0.39 -16.82 5.93
CA HIS A 159 -0.06 -17.91 6.79
C HIS A 159 0.77 -18.04 8.07
N ASP A 160 2.06 -17.78 7.99
CA ASP A 160 2.99 -17.84 9.14
C ASP A 160 2.82 -16.65 10.10
N GLY A 161 1.83 -15.78 9.84
CA GLY A 161 1.46 -14.68 10.72
C GLY A 161 2.49 -13.57 10.82
N ARG A 162 3.37 -13.43 9.84
CA ARG A 162 4.34 -12.33 9.79
C ARG A 162 3.63 -11.06 9.35
N GLU A 163 3.39 -10.17 10.30
CA GLU A 163 2.84 -8.84 10.05
C GLU A 163 3.97 -7.87 9.70
N ILE A 164 3.93 -7.35 8.48
CA ILE A 164 4.83 -6.28 8.04
C ILE A 164 4.04 -4.98 8.02
N PRO A 165 4.41 -3.97 8.81
CA PRO A 165 3.75 -2.68 8.80
C PRO A 165 3.74 -2.06 7.41
N VAL A 166 2.69 -1.29 7.12
CA VAL A 166 2.57 -0.54 5.87
C VAL A 166 2.90 0.91 6.13
N SER A 167 3.88 1.43 5.42
CA SER A 167 4.20 2.86 5.35
C SER A 167 3.32 3.53 4.31
N THR A 168 2.69 4.64 4.70
CA THR A 168 1.87 5.47 3.80
C THR A 168 2.52 6.83 3.61
N VAL A 169 2.77 7.19 2.36
CA VAL A 169 3.33 8.48 1.97
C VAL A 169 2.36 9.15 0.98
N TYR A 170 2.12 10.44 1.17
CA TYR A 170 1.29 11.23 0.26
C TYR A 170 2.15 12.14 -0.63
N TYR A 171 1.66 12.39 -1.84
CA TYR A 171 2.30 13.26 -2.82
C TYR A 171 1.27 14.20 -3.46
N PHE A 172 1.72 15.38 -3.86
CA PHE A 172 0.97 16.26 -4.74
C PHE A 172 1.59 16.22 -6.13
N ALA A 173 0.81 15.86 -7.14
CA ALA A 173 1.17 16.07 -8.53
C ALA A 173 0.51 17.37 -8.98
N ILE A 174 1.29 18.45 -9.09
CA ILE A 174 0.82 19.82 -9.30
C ILE A 174 1.73 20.50 -10.32
N GLY A 175 1.14 21.16 -11.31
CA GLY A 175 1.91 21.90 -12.32
C GLY A 175 2.95 21.06 -13.06
N GLY A 176 2.69 19.75 -13.22
CA GLY A 176 3.61 18.81 -13.85
C GLY A 176 4.76 18.33 -12.96
N GLN A 177 4.78 18.70 -11.68
CA GLN A 177 5.75 18.24 -10.69
C GLN A 177 5.10 17.30 -9.68
N CYS A 178 5.82 16.26 -9.23
CA CYS A 178 5.39 15.41 -8.14
C CYS A 178 6.25 15.71 -6.91
N ILE A 179 5.62 16.19 -5.84
CA ILE A 179 6.28 16.57 -4.59
C ILE A 179 5.68 15.80 -3.42
N GLU A 180 6.50 15.42 -2.44
CA GLU A 180 5.99 14.79 -1.24
C GLU A 180 5.10 15.76 -0.46
N ALA A 181 3.95 15.26 0.04
CA ALA A 181 2.98 16.07 0.78
C ALA A 181 3.45 16.31 2.22
N ASN A 182 4.55 17.04 2.37
CA ASN A 182 5.07 17.52 3.64
C ASN A 182 5.30 19.03 3.61
N LYS A 183 5.43 19.61 4.80
CA LYS A 183 5.58 21.07 4.93
C LYS A 183 6.79 21.60 4.15
N GLY A 184 7.92 20.90 4.19
CA GLY A 184 9.17 21.37 3.58
C GLY A 184 9.05 21.46 2.05
N GLU A 185 8.61 20.40 1.41
CA GLU A 185 8.47 20.32 -0.06
C GLU A 185 7.38 21.26 -0.56
N VAL A 186 6.24 21.35 0.14
CA VAL A 186 5.16 22.27 -0.23
C VAL A 186 5.58 23.73 -0.10
N MET A 187 6.34 24.08 0.94
CA MET A 187 6.89 25.44 1.09
C MET A 187 7.91 25.79 0.00
N LYS A 188 8.75 24.81 -0.38
CA LYS A 188 9.72 24.95 -1.47
C LYS A 188 9.02 25.14 -2.82
N TYR A 189 7.98 24.34 -3.09
CA TYR A 189 7.16 24.48 -4.30
C TYR A 189 6.48 25.84 -4.41
N ALA A 190 5.94 26.36 -3.31
CA ALA A 190 5.25 27.64 -3.28
C ALA A 190 6.18 28.84 -3.57
N GLY A 191 7.48 28.69 -3.32
CA GLY A 191 8.48 29.74 -3.49
C GLY A 191 8.36 30.86 -2.44
N GLU A 192 9.30 31.79 -2.46
CA GLU A 192 9.36 32.87 -1.47
C GLU A 192 8.14 33.82 -1.54
N GLU A 193 7.58 34.03 -2.74
CA GLU A 193 6.46 34.96 -2.93
C GLU A 193 5.18 34.48 -2.21
N ARG A 194 4.87 33.19 -2.22
CA ARG A 194 3.67 32.61 -1.60
C ARG A 194 3.91 32.10 -0.18
N LYS A 195 5.13 32.10 0.30
CA LYS A 195 5.55 31.49 1.57
C LYS A 195 4.82 32.05 2.80
N ALA A 196 4.66 33.37 2.86
CA ALA A 196 3.98 34.01 3.98
C ALA A 196 2.49 33.65 4.03
N GLU A 197 1.83 33.68 2.87
CA GLU A 197 0.41 33.32 2.73
C GLU A 197 0.16 31.84 3.05
N LEU A 198 0.99 30.95 2.50
CA LEU A 198 0.93 29.52 2.75
C LEU A 198 1.18 29.19 4.24
N THR A 199 2.12 29.89 4.88
CA THR A 199 2.38 29.71 6.33
C THR A 199 1.14 30.06 7.15
N ARG A 200 0.46 31.17 6.81
CA ARG A 200 -0.79 31.57 7.47
C ARG A 200 -1.88 30.51 7.26
N PHE A 201 -2.08 30.08 6.02
CA PHE A 201 -3.04 29.05 5.67
C PHE A 201 -2.81 27.75 6.47
N ILE A 202 -1.56 27.22 6.48
CA ILE A 202 -1.19 26.01 7.23
C ILE A 202 -1.54 26.15 8.72
N LYS A 203 -1.28 27.32 9.31
CA LYS A 203 -1.57 27.60 10.72
C LYS A 203 -3.08 27.70 11.00
N GLU A 204 -3.81 28.43 10.18
CA GLU A 204 -5.26 28.64 10.32
C GLU A 204 -6.03 27.32 10.13
N LYS A 205 -5.68 26.54 9.13
CA LYS A 205 -6.30 25.25 8.86
C LYS A 205 -5.78 24.12 9.75
N LYS A 206 -4.75 24.36 10.58
CA LYS A 206 -4.10 23.36 11.45
C LYS A 206 -3.72 22.10 10.65
N VAL A 207 -3.07 22.30 9.51
CA VAL A 207 -2.75 21.24 8.56
C VAL A 207 -2.00 20.07 9.22
N LYS A 208 -2.52 18.86 9.04
CA LYS A 208 -1.93 17.60 9.50
C LYS A 208 -1.42 16.83 8.28
N TRP A 209 -0.12 16.74 8.11
CA TRP A 209 0.56 16.19 6.90
C TRP A 209 0.42 14.68 6.71
N LYS A 210 -0.15 13.95 7.68
CA LYS A 210 -0.48 12.52 7.59
C LYS A 210 -1.98 12.26 7.55
N ASN A 211 -2.79 13.32 7.48
CA ASN A 211 -4.24 13.21 7.44
C ASN A 211 -4.76 13.56 6.05
N GLU A 212 -5.45 12.62 5.43
CA GLU A 212 -5.90 12.71 4.05
C GLU A 212 -6.81 13.92 3.79
N ASP A 213 -7.81 14.17 4.66
CA ASP A 213 -8.74 15.30 4.49
C ASP A 213 -8.03 16.65 4.63
N SER A 214 -7.04 16.69 5.52
CA SER A 214 -6.21 17.89 5.65
C SER A 214 -5.39 18.14 4.38
N LEU A 215 -4.88 17.08 3.76
CA LEU A 215 -4.12 17.18 2.50
C LEU A 215 -5.02 17.53 1.31
N LYS A 216 -6.26 17.07 1.26
CA LYS A 216 -7.25 17.52 0.25
C LYS A 216 -7.44 19.03 0.32
N THR A 217 -7.53 19.60 1.55
CA THR A 217 -7.62 21.05 1.75
C THR A 217 -6.37 21.79 1.26
N VAL A 218 -5.18 21.19 1.42
CA VAL A 218 -3.92 21.75 0.89
C VAL A 218 -3.92 21.70 -0.64
N LEU A 219 -4.36 20.59 -1.26
CA LEU A 219 -4.49 20.49 -2.71
C LEU A 219 -5.38 21.61 -3.26
N GLU A 220 -6.56 21.83 -2.66
CA GLU A 220 -7.47 22.90 -3.07
C GLU A 220 -6.84 24.30 -3.01
N TYR A 221 -6.00 24.53 -2.01
CA TYR A 221 -5.26 25.80 -1.85
C TYR A 221 -4.18 25.96 -2.92
N LEU A 222 -3.40 24.90 -3.20
CA LEU A 222 -2.30 24.96 -4.14
C LEU A 222 -2.73 25.04 -5.60
N SER A 223 -3.91 24.49 -5.93
CA SER A 223 -4.50 24.47 -7.29
C SER A 223 -5.23 25.77 -7.65
N ARG A 224 -5.00 26.85 -6.94
CA ARG A 224 -5.52 28.21 -7.25
C ARG A 224 -4.46 28.96 -8.03
#